data_34459b5a200de2e7a8ba07e0b611b9ca
#
_entry.id   34459b5a200de2e7a8ba07e0b611b9ca
#
_cell.length_a   1.000
_cell.length_b   1.000
_cell.length_c   1.000
_cell.angle_alpha   90.00
_cell.angle_beta   90.00
_cell.angle_gamma   90.00
#
_symmetry.space_group_name_H-M   'P 1'
#
loop_
_entity.id
_entity.type
_entity.pdbx_description
1 polymer ?
#
loop_
_entity_poly.entity_id
_entity_poly.type
_entity_poly.pdbx_seq_one_letter_code
_entity_poly.pdbx_strand_id
1 'polypeptide(L)'
;MYEKRDSSQRIADVVHRNTGMDTDTFLHPERMPYLAGLHEAAACFMAHRDEPVTVVGDYDVDGICATAILVLGLRKLGIRAAYRLPRRFSEGYGLSEAIIDEIRSGVVVTCDNGIAALEAVRKAKRKGLTVIVTDHHQAVRDREGRCVLPEADALVDPNAEETSTYRGYCGA
;
A
#
# COMPACT_ATOMS: atom_id res chain seq x y z
N MET A 1 -19.85 7.37 -23.60
CA MET A 1 -19.67 8.44 -24.63
C MET A 1 -18.29 9.03 -24.37
N TYR A 2 -17.33 8.84 -25.30
CA TYR A 2 -16.00 9.43 -25.15
C TYR A 2 -16.05 10.87 -25.59
N GLU A 3 -15.85 11.82 -24.68
CA GLU A 3 -15.63 13.22 -25.08
C GLU A 3 -14.30 13.33 -25.81
N LYS A 4 -14.35 13.87 -27.02
CA LYS A 4 -13.15 14.18 -27.80
C LYS A 4 -12.44 15.33 -27.09
N ARG A 5 -11.29 15.03 -26.46
CA ARG A 5 -10.48 16.05 -25.80
C ARG A 5 -9.94 17.03 -26.82
N ASP A 6 -10.02 18.32 -26.50
CA ASP A 6 -9.47 19.38 -27.32
C ASP A 6 -7.94 19.27 -27.33
N SER A 7 -7.36 18.97 -28.49
CA SER A 7 -5.91 18.82 -28.69
C SER A 7 -5.16 20.16 -28.65
N SER A 8 -5.87 21.30 -28.57
CA SER A 8 -5.27 22.63 -28.45
C SER A 8 -4.88 23.01 -27.02
N GLN A 9 -5.29 22.24 -26.02
CA GLN A 9 -4.96 22.53 -24.63
C GLN A 9 -3.46 22.34 -24.36
N ARG A 10 -2.84 23.33 -23.68
CA ARG A 10 -1.45 23.20 -23.25
C ARG A 10 -1.33 22.08 -22.20
N ILE A 11 -0.20 21.38 -22.20
CA ILE A 11 0.10 20.34 -21.22
C ILE A 11 -0.05 20.86 -19.79
N ALA A 12 0.40 22.08 -19.52
CA ALA A 12 0.28 22.74 -18.22
C ALA A 12 -1.19 22.84 -17.74
N ASP A 13 -2.12 23.20 -18.63
CA ASP A 13 -3.53 23.30 -18.27
C ASP A 13 -4.15 21.92 -17.96
N VAL A 14 -3.68 20.90 -18.68
CA VAL A 14 -4.10 19.50 -18.44
C VAL A 14 -3.57 18.99 -17.10
N VAL A 15 -2.30 19.23 -16.80
CA VAL A 15 -1.68 18.87 -15.53
C VAL A 15 -2.42 19.55 -14.39
N HIS A 16 -2.56 20.88 -14.44
CA HIS A 16 -3.23 21.64 -13.38
C HIS A 16 -4.66 21.17 -13.13
N ARG A 17 -5.44 20.97 -14.18
CA ARG A 17 -6.82 20.49 -14.06
C ARG A 17 -6.94 19.10 -13.42
N ASN A 18 -6.01 18.20 -13.75
CA ASN A 18 -6.09 16.81 -13.30
C ASN A 18 -5.46 16.59 -11.92
N THR A 19 -4.47 17.39 -11.54
CA THR A 19 -3.69 17.19 -10.30
C THR A 19 -3.81 18.35 -9.30
N GLY A 20 -4.33 19.51 -9.75
CA GLY A 20 -4.31 20.76 -8.96
C GLY A 20 -2.92 21.40 -8.83
N MET A 21 -1.87 20.77 -9.39
CA MET A 21 -0.49 21.23 -9.33
C MET A 21 -0.11 22.05 -10.57
N ASP A 22 0.83 22.98 -10.43
CA ASP A 22 1.52 23.52 -11.57
C ASP A 22 2.49 22.50 -12.19
N THR A 23 2.89 22.73 -13.45
CA THR A 23 3.71 21.75 -14.20
C THR A 23 5.09 21.56 -13.58
N ASP A 24 5.68 22.60 -12.99
CA ASP A 24 7.01 22.52 -12.41
C ASP A 24 7.00 21.67 -11.14
N THR A 25 6.05 21.94 -10.24
CA THR A 25 5.80 21.11 -9.05
C THR A 25 5.49 19.65 -9.40
N PHE A 26 4.72 19.40 -10.47
CA PHE A 26 4.39 18.06 -10.92
C PHE A 26 5.61 17.29 -11.46
N LEU A 27 6.49 17.97 -12.20
CA LEU A 27 7.68 17.35 -12.81
C LEU A 27 8.86 17.23 -11.84
N HIS A 28 8.91 18.10 -10.83
CA HIS A 28 10.02 18.20 -9.89
C HIS A 28 9.50 18.19 -8.44
N PRO A 29 8.94 17.08 -7.96
CA PRO A 29 8.48 16.99 -6.57
C PRO A 29 9.69 17.02 -5.63
N GLU A 30 10.12 18.22 -5.25
CA GLU A 30 11.29 18.42 -4.36
C GLU A 30 11.07 17.90 -2.94
N ARG A 31 9.82 17.74 -2.54
CA ARG A 31 9.42 17.19 -1.23
C ARG A 31 8.26 16.24 -1.40
N MET A 32 8.48 15.00 -1.03
CA MET A 32 7.35 14.09 -0.85
C MET A 32 6.44 14.66 0.25
N PRO A 33 5.13 14.83 -0.02
CA PRO A 33 4.20 15.21 1.02
C PRO A 33 4.25 14.23 2.19
N TYR A 34 3.92 14.72 3.38
CA TYR A 34 3.88 13.86 4.56
C TYR A 34 2.86 12.72 4.38
N LEU A 35 3.32 11.50 4.62
CA LEU A 35 2.52 10.29 4.62
C LEU A 35 2.48 9.75 6.06
N ALA A 36 1.29 9.78 6.65
CA ALA A 36 1.09 9.29 8.01
C ALA A 36 1.42 7.80 8.13
N GLY A 37 1.93 7.39 9.28
CA GLY A 37 2.29 6.01 9.57
C GLY A 37 3.64 5.54 8.98
N LEU A 38 4.28 6.33 8.09
CA LEU A 38 5.51 5.90 7.42
C LEU A 38 6.67 5.67 8.41
N HIS A 39 6.84 6.55 9.38
CA HIS A 39 7.90 6.42 10.39
C HIS A 39 7.66 5.23 11.32
N GLU A 40 6.42 5.05 11.72
CA GLU A 40 5.98 3.92 12.55
C GLU A 40 6.18 2.59 11.83
N ALA A 41 5.81 2.52 10.55
CA ALA A 41 6.01 1.35 9.71
C ALA A 41 7.51 1.04 9.54
N ALA A 42 8.33 2.04 9.26
CA ALA A 42 9.78 1.87 9.16
C ALA A 42 10.39 1.41 10.48
N ALA A 43 9.99 1.98 11.61
CA ALA A 43 10.46 1.58 12.94
C ALA A 43 10.04 0.15 13.28
N CYS A 44 8.78 -0.21 13.04
CA CYS A 44 8.26 -1.56 13.22
C CYS A 44 9.05 -2.56 12.38
N PHE A 45 9.28 -2.23 11.11
CA PHE A 45 10.06 -3.06 10.21
C PHE A 45 11.51 -3.27 10.71
N MET A 46 12.18 -2.19 11.11
CA MET A 46 13.56 -2.26 11.61
C MET A 46 13.70 -3.06 12.90
N ALA A 47 12.68 -3.05 13.76
CA ALA A 47 12.65 -3.88 14.97
C ALA A 47 12.60 -5.40 14.66
N HIS A 48 12.09 -5.78 13.49
CA HIS A 48 11.91 -7.17 13.05
C HIS A 48 12.79 -7.53 11.84
N ARG A 49 13.83 -6.75 11.54
CA ARG A 49 14.65 -6.89 10.32
C ARG A 49 15.36 -8.22 10.14
N ASP A 50 15.58 -8.94 11.23
CA ASP A 50 16.27 -10.24 11.24
C ASP A 50 15.30 -11.42 10.99
N GLU A 51 14.00 -11.15 10.99
CA GLU A 51 12.96 -12.12 10.72
C GLU A 51 12.71 -12.27 9.19
N PRO A 52 12.17 -13.42 8.75
CA PRO A 52 11.77 -13.58 7.35
C PRO A 52 10.61 -12.64 7.04
N VAL A 53 10.67 -11.98 5.88
CA VAL A 53 9.63 -11.07 5.41
C VAL A 53 8.89 -11.69 4.24
N THR A 54 7.56 -11.68 4.30
CA THR A 54 6.69 -11.99 3.17
C THR A 54 5.95 -10.73 2.72
N VAL A 55 6.28 -10.27 1.52
CA VAL A 55 5.56 -9.16 0.87
C VAL A 55 4.36 -9.72 0.15
N VAL A 56 3.16 -9.25 0.48
CA VAL A 56 1.92 -9.63 -0.19
C VAL A 56 1.41 -8.45 -0.99
N GLY A 57 1.52 -8.55 -2.32
CA GLY A 57 1.04 -7.54 -3.26
C GLY A 57 -0.34 -7.82 -3.81
N ASP A 58 -0.74 -7.06 -4.81
CA ASP A 58 -1.89 -7.37 -5.66
C ASP A 58 -1.44 -7.86 -7.05
N TYR A 59 -2.39 -8.32 -7.84
CA TYR A 59 -2.15 -8.95 -9.15
C TYR A 59 -2.16 -7.97 -10.33
N ASP A 60 -2.50 -6.70 -10.12
CA ASP A 60 -2.47 -5.70 -11.18
C ASP A 60 -1.08 -5.05 -11.35
N VAL A 61 -0.97 -4.09 -12.25
CA VAL A 61 0.33 -3.46 -12.57
C VAL A 61 0.89 -2.70 -11.37
N ASP A 62 0.05 -2.01 -10.61
CA ASP A 62 0.46 -1.25 -9.43
C ASP A 62 0.98 -2.21 -8.35
N GLY A 63 0.19 -3.23 -7.99
CA GLY A 63 0.58 -4.22 -6.99
C GLY A 63 1.83 -5.02 -7.37
N ILE A 64 1.99 -5.39 -8.65
CA ILE A 64 3.21 -6.08 -9.14
C ILE A 64 4.42 -5.16 -9.03
N CYS A 65 4.31 -3.89 -9.45
CA CYS A 65 5.41 -2.93 -9.38
C CYS A 65 5.77 -2.61 -7.92
N ALA A 66 4.79 -2.34 -7.07
CA ALA A 66 4.97 -2.10 -5.64
C ALA A 66 5.70 -3.28 -4.96
N THR A 67 5.24 -4.51 -5.24
CA THR A 67 5.87 -5.74 -4.73
C THR A 67 7.34 -5.85 -5.18
N ALA A 68 7.60 -5.59 -6.46
CA ALA A 68 8.96 -5.68 -7.00
C ALA A 68 9.89 -4.63 -6.36
N ILE A 69 9.45 -3.39 -6.23
CA ILE A 69 10.21 -2.30 -5.60
C ILE A 69 10.55 -2.66 -4.16
N LEU A 70 9.55 -3.08 -3.38
CA LEU A 70 9.75 -3.40 -1.97
C LEU A 70 10.66 -4.61 -1.78
N VAL A 71 10.44 -5.71 -2.49
CA VAL A 71 11.26 -6.93 -2.40
C VAL A 71 12.70 -6.67 -2.81
N LEU A 72 12.92 -5.93 -3.91
CA LEU A 72 14.27 -5.58 -4.36
C LEU A 72 14.98 -4.65 -3.37
N GLY A 73 14.27 -3.66 -2.84
CA GLY A 73 14.78 -2.76 -1.81
C GLY A 73 15.21 -3.51 -0.55
N LEU A 74 14.35 -4.39 -0.04
CA LEU A 74 14.64 -5.20 1.15
C LEU A 74 15.85 -6.12 0.95
N ARG A 75 15.92 -6.81 -0.19
CA ARG A 75 17.06 -7.67 -0.52
C ARG A 75 18.36 -6.89 -0.65
N LYS A 76 18.31 -5.66 -1.19
CA LYS A 76 19.48 -4.77 -1.25
C LYS A 76 19.98 -4.36 0.13
N LEU A 77 19.10 -4.31 1.13
CA LEU A 77 19.44 -4.09 2.54
C LEU A 77 19.87 -5.37 3.28
N GLY A 78 20.00 -6.50 2.58
CA GLY A 78 20.38 -7.80 3.17
C GLY A 78 19.25 -8.52 3.89
N ILE A 79 18.00 -8.07 3.74
CA ILE A 79 16.84 -8.64 4.40
C ILE A 79 16.26 -9.79 3.57
N ARG A 80 15.95 -10.91 4.22
CA ARG A 80 15.34 -12.08 3.56
C ARG A 80 13.87 -11.81 3.22
N ALA A 81 13.60 -11.41 2.00
CA ALA A 81 12.26 -11.11 1.50
C ALA A 81 11.81 -12.12 0.45
N ALA A 82 10.67 -12.74 0.71
CA ALA A 82 9.85 -13.47 -0.25
C ALA A 82 8.66 -12.61 -0.68
N TYR A 83 7.95 -13.03 -1.72
CA TYR A 83 6.71 -12.36 -2.12
C TYR A 83 5.61 -13.37 -2.41
N ARG A 84 4.37 -12.92 -2.30
CA ARG A 84 3.16 -13.65 -2.65
C ARG A 84 2.19 -12.70 -3.36
N LEU A 85 1.78 -13.07 -4.57
CA LEU A 85 0.71 -12.39 -5.30
C LEU A 85 -0.52 -13.29 -5.33
N PRO A 86 -1.73 -12.76 -5.09
CA PRO A 86 -2.94 -13.57 -5.14
C PRO A 86 -3.25 -14.00 -6.58
N ARG A 87 -3.86 -15.17 -6.73
CA ARG A 87 -4.37 -15.63 -8.01
C ARG A 87 -5.76 -15.06 -8.23
N ARG A 88 -5.86 -14.11 -9.16
CA ARG A 88 -7.09 -13.34 -9.44
C ARG A 88 -8.38 -14.16 -9.45
N PHE A 89 -8.37 -15.33 -10.08
CA PHE A 89 -9.58 -16.12 -10.30
C PHE A 89 -9.92 -17.09 -9.17
N SER A 90 -8.95 -17.46 -8.34
CA SER A 90 -9.16 -18.49 -7.30
C SER A 90 -9.02 -17.98 -5.88
N GLU A 91 -8.34 -16.86 -5.66
CA GLU A 91 -8.00 -16.32 -4.33
C GLU A 91 -8.55 -14.91 -4.09
N GLY A 92 -8.98 -14.23 -5.16
CA GLY A 92 -9.52 -12.88 -5.07
C GLY A 92 -8.43 -11.81 -5.01
N TYR A 93 -8.72 -10.72 -4.30
CA TYR A 93 -7.90 -9.52 -4.23
C TYR A 93 -7.06 -9.49 -2.94
N GLY A 94 -5.78 -9.15 -3.08
CA GLY A 94 -4.90 -8.81 -1.98
C GLY A 94 -4.71 -9.90 -0.90
N LEU A 95 -4.51 -9.46 0.33
CA LEU A 95 -4.28 -10.32 1.48
C LEU A 95 -5.57 -11.07 1.88
N SER A 96 -5.50 -12.40 1.91
CA SER A 96 -6.60 -13.27 2.34
C SER A 96 -6.18 -14.18 3.49
N GLU A 97 -7.16 -14.77 4.20
CA GLU A 97 -6.88 -15.75 5.25
C GLU A 97 -6.15 -16.99 4.73
N ALA A 98 -6.41 -17.38 3.48
CA ALA A 98 -5.74 -18.51 2.83
C ALA A 98 -4.24 -18.20 2.62
N ILE A 99 -3.90 -16.98 2.19
CA ILE A 99 -2.50 -16.55 2.07
C ILE A 99 -1.81 -16.54 3.44
N ILE A 100 -2.50 -16.09 4.48
CA ILE A 100 -1.97 -16.11 5.85
C ILE A 100 -1.72 -17.53 6.34
N ASP A 101 -2.51 -18.52 5.92
CA ASP A 101 -2.27 -19.92 6.28
C ASP A 101 -0.93 -20.46 5.76
N GLU A 102 -0.48 -19.97 4.60
CA GLU A 102 0.80 -20.36 4.00
C GLU A 102 2.01 -19.79 4.77
N ILE A 103 1.84 -18.66 5.50
CA ILE A 103 2.92 -17.97 6.19
C ILE A 103 3.08 -18.52 7.61
N ARG A 104 4.28 -18.98 7.95
CA ARG A 104 4.55 -19.67 9.23
C ARG A 104 5.05 -18.75 10.34
N SER A 105 5.86 -17.75 10.00
CA SER A 105 6.50 -16.84 10.98
C SER A 105 7.03 -15.60 10.30
N GLY A 106 7.35 -14.59 11.08
CA GLY A 106 8.00 -13.36 10.66
C GLY A 106 7.06 -12.22 10.33
N VAL A 107 7.48 -11.37 9.44
CA VAL A 107 6.77 -10.13 9.07
C VAL A 107 5.98 -10.32 7.78
N VAL A 108 4.72 -9.93 7.79
CA VAL A 108 3.88 -9.77 6.60
C VAL A 108 3.81 -8.29 6.29
N VAL A 109 4.25 -7.91 5.10
CA VAL A 109 4.08 -6.53 4.60
C VAL A 109 3.16 -6.58 3.40
N THR A 110 2.04 -5.90 3.46
CA THR A 110 1.20 -5.72 2.26
C THR A 110 1.69 -4.51 1.47
N CYS A 111 1.50 -4.52 0.16
CA CYS A 111 1.68 -3.35 -0.68
C CYS A 111 0.59 -3.31 -1.76
N ASP A 112 -0.01 -2.12 -1.92
CA ASP A 112 -1.15 -1.91 -2.81
C ASP A 112 -2.41 -2.72 -2.41
N ASN A 113 -2.48 -3.15 -1.18
CA ASN A 113 -3.64 -3.83 -0.60
C ASN A 113 -3.51 -3.91 0.92
N GLY A 114 -4.56 -4.38 1.58
CA GLY A 114 -4.52 -4.72 3.02
C GLY A 114 -5.41 -3.85 3.88
N ILE A 115 -5.74 -2.62 3.47
CA ILE A 115 -6.57 -1.71 4.29
C ILE A 115 -7.97 -2.27 4.59
N ALA A 116 -8.51 -3.08 3.67
CA ALA A 116 -9.80 -3.74 3.83
C ALA A 116 -9.69 -5.20 4.32
N ALA A 117 -8.47 -5.73 4.52
CA ALA A 117 -8.23 -7.15 4.85
C ALA A 117 -8.35 -7.44 6.35
N LEU A 118 -9.40 -6.93 7.01
CA LEU A 118 -9.59 -6.96 8.47
C LEU A 118 -9.42 -8.36 9.07
N GLU A 119 -10.10 -9.38 8.51
CA GLU A 119 -10.07 -10.74 9.05
C GLU A 119 -8.72 -11.43 8.80
N ALA A 120 -8.12 -11.20 7.63
CA ALA A 120 -6.81 -11.76 7.32
C ALA A 120 -5.71 -11.19 8.25
N VAL A 121 -5.73 -9.87 8.51
CA VAL A 121 -4.82 -9.23 9.46
C VAL A 121 -5.05 -9.78 10.88
N ARG A 122 -6.32 -9.85 11.34
CA ARG A 122 -6.65 -10.45 12.63
C ARG A 122 -6.17 -11.89 12.76
N LYS A 123 -6.30 -12.69 11.70
CA LYS A 123 -5.78 -14.06 11.66
C LYS A 123 -4.25 -14.09 11.74
N ALA A 124 -3.56 -13.21 11.01
CA ALA A 124 -2.11 -13.08 11.07
C ALA A 124 -1.63 -12.75 12.49
N LYS A 125 -2.31 -11.81 13.15
CA LYS A 125 -2.01 -11.45 14.56
C LYS A 125 -2.22 -12.64 15.52
N ARG A 126 -3.29 -13.41 15.36
CA ARG A 126 -3.51 -14.63 16.16
C ARG A 126 -2.42 -15.68 15.94
N LYS A 127 -1.78 -15.73 14.77
CA LYS A 127 -0.62 -16.60 14.47
C LYS A 127 0.70 -16.07 15.02
N GLY A 128 0.72 -14.88 15.63
CA GLY A 128 1.93 -14.24 16.14
C GLY A 128 2.79 -13.60 15.06
N LEU A 129 2.23 -13.32 13.88
CA LEU A 129 2.91 -12.60 12.81
C LEU A 129 2.92 -11.09 13.12
N THR A 130 4.01 -10.42 12.76
CA THR A 130 4.03 -8.96 12.67
C THR A 130 3.43 -8.54 11.33
N VAL A 131 2.49 -7.59 11.34
CA VAL A 131 1.78 -7.17 10.13
C VAL A 131 1.97 -5.66 9.91
N ILE A 132 2.51 -5.32 8.75
CA ILE A 132 2.63 -3.93 8.28
C ILE A 132 1.75 -3.79 7.04
N VAL A 133 0.79 -2.89 7.08
CA VAL A 133 -0.07 -2.60 5.92
C VAL A 133 0.43 -1.35 5.24
N THR A 134 0.73 -1.45 3.93
CA THR A 134 0.92 -0.29 3.07
C THR A 134 -0.06 -0.36 1.91
N ASP A 135 -0.94 0.64 1.82
CA ASP A 135 -2.05 0.68 0.88
C ASP A 135 -2.37 2.14 0.50
N HIS A 136 -3.22 2.32 -0.49
CA HIS A 136 -3.76 3.62 -0.90
C HIS A 136 -5.25 3.57 -1.25
N HIS A 137 -5.88 2.41 -1.05
CA HIS A 137 -7.30 2.22 -1.30
C HIS A 137 -8.17 2.82 -0.19
N GLN A 138 -9.47 2.84 -0.41
CA GLN A 138 -10.41 3.33 0.58
C GLN A 138 -10.60 2.31 1.71
N ALA A 139 -10.46 2.76 2.95
CA ALA A 139 -10.77 1.94 4.11
C ALA A 139 -12.26 1.56 4.16
N VAL A 140 -12.56 0.41 4.74
CA VAL A 140 -13.93 0.02 5.08
C VAL A 140 -14.53 1.06 6.00
N ARG A 141 -15.81 1.37 5.83
CA ARG A 141 -16.54 2.30 6.72
C ARG A 141 -17.65 1.58 7.47
N ASP A 142 -17.80 1.94 8.73
CA ASP A 142 -18.91 1.48 9.56
C ASP A 142 -20.24 2.22 9.17
N ARG A 143 -21.31 1.89 9.89
CA ARG A 143 -22.64 2.50 9.66
C ARG A 143 -22.68 4.00 9.97
N GLU A 144 -21.77 4.48 10.78
CA GLU A 144 -21.59 5.87 11.16
C GLU A 144 -20.63 6.63 10.23
N GLY A 145 -20.08 5.92 9.20
CA GLY A 145 -19.15 6.49 8.22
C GLY A 145 -17.69 6.56 8.68
N ARG A 146 -17.35 6.03 9.84
CA ARG A 146 -15.98 6.02 10.37
C ARG A 146 -15.16 4.91 9.72
N CYS A 147 -13.86 5.17 9.44
CA CYS A 147 -12.95 4.16 8.94
C CYS A 147 -12.78 3.01 9.94
N VAL A 148 -12.92 1.79 9.44
CA VAL A 148 -12.60 0.56 10.17
C VAL A 148 -11.26 0.08 9.64
N LEU A 149 -10.23 0.18 10.47
CA LEU A 149 -8.87 -0.15 10.10
C LEU A 149 -8.48 -1.56 10.56
N PRO A 150 -7.59 -2.26 9.83
CA PRO A 150 -7.05 -3.53 10.27
C PRO A 150 -6.16 -3.35 11.52
N GLU A 151 -6.16 -4.35 12.41
CA GLU A 151 -5.37 -4.37 13.65
C GLU A 151 -3.89 -4.72 13.35
N ALA A 152 -3.27 -4.00 12.39
CA ALA A 152 -1.88 -4.15 12.02
C ALA A 152 -0.94 -3.53 13.05
N ASP A 153 0.33 -3.96 13.08
CA ASP A 153 1.36 -3.36 13.95
C ASP A 153 1.79 -1.98 13.44
N ALA A 154 1.69 -1.75 12.13
CA ALA A 154 1.82 -0.43 11.52
C ALA A 154 0.96 -0.36 10.25
N LEU A 155 0.49 0.84 9.96
CA LEU A 155 -0.38 1.10 8.82
C LEU A 155 0.04 2.39 8.12
N VAL A 156 0.20 2.32 6.81
CA VAL A 156 0.49 3.45 5.92
C VAL A 156 -0.57 3.48 4.83
N ASP A 157 -1.48 4.42 4.91
CA ASP A 157 -2.50 4.63 3.89
C ASP A 157 -2.96 6.09 3.90
N PRO A 158 -2.75 6.84 2.80
CA PRO A 158 -3.14 8.25 2.74
C PRO A 158 -4.65 8.50 2.82
N ASN A 159 -5.46 7.46 2.58
CA ASN A 159 -6.92 7.54 2.62
C ASN A 159 -7.52 7.07 3.97
N ALA A 160 -6.71 6.44 4.83
CA ALA A 160 -7.14 5.98 6.14
C ALA A 160 -7.13 7.09 7.19
N GLU A 161 -6.24 8.08 7.04
CA GLU A 161 -6.07 9.15 8.01
C GLU A 161 -6.30 10.54 7.41
N GLU A 162 -6.93 11.43 8.20
CA GLU A 162 -7.18 12.82 7.79
C GLU A 162 -5.90 13.66 7.73
N THR A 163 -4.83 13.22 8.40
CA THR A 163 -3.56 13.93 8.51
C THR A 163 -2.67 13.85 7.30
N SER A 164 -2.93 12.93 6.37
CA SER A 164 -2.19 12.85 5.11
C SER A 164 -2.47 14.06 4.24
N THR A 165 -1.42 14.79 3.86
CA THR A 165 -1.53 16.03 3.08
C THR A 165 -1.72 15.80 1.58
N TYR A 166 -1.45 14.58 1.12
CA TYR A 166 -1.63 14.16 -0.26
C TYR A 166 -2.20 12.74 -0.31
N ARG A 167 -3.21 12.54 -1.16
CA ARG A 167 -3.92 11.26 -1.29
C ARG A 167 -3.77 10.58 -2.65
N GLY A 168 -2.99 11.18 -3.54
CA GLY A 168 -2.79 10.70 -4.91
C GLY A 168 -1.62 9.71 -5.06
N TYR A 169 -1.15 9.10 -3.98
CA TYR A 169 -0.16 8.04 -4.05
C TYR A 169 -0.73 6.80 -4.74
N CYS A 170 0.11 6.11 -5.53
CA CYS A 170 -0.14 4.74 -5.99
C CYS A 170 0.52 3.75 -5.01
N GLY A 171 0.32 2.45 -5.23
CA GLY A 171 0.94 1.41 -4.42
C GLY A 171 2.45 1.28 -4.66
N ALA A 172 2.92 1.69 -5.86
CA ALA A 172 4.31 1.57 -6.30
C ALA A 172 5.18 2.79 -6.03
#